data_438741854723f7077dff37884604932f
#
_entry.id   438741854723f7077dff37884604932f
#
_cell.length_a   1.000
_cell.length_b   1.000
_cell.length_c   1.000
_cell.angle_alpha   90.00
_cell.angle_beta   90.00
_cell.angle_gamma   90.00
#
_symmetry.space_group_name_H-M   'P 1'
#
loop_
_entity.id
_entity.type
_entity.pdbx_description
1 polymer ?
#
loop_
_entity_poly.entity_id
_entity_poly.type
_entity_poly.pdbx_seq_one_letter_code
_entity_poly.pdbx_strand_id
1 'polypeptide(L)'
;MRLESIIQSIQSMPSGKSVQRSARMLGVFALMIVSLNGFAAADDAADAAGIITPCDPFMDPNCVGKVELRDGRQFEGRLVDGQPTGQGVMVFPDGGRFEGYFESGMQMGRGTYYLSDGGSYTGFWVRDRLNGPVKLRDRDGNLYEGPVVNHRAHGRGNMMFSNGDRYMGEFALGLAHGRGVMIYGASRADNAGDRFEGQFQQGRRQGSARYVWADGAVWDVACQMDR
;
A
#
# COMPACT_ATOMS: atom_id res chain seq x y z
N MET A 1 7.92 12.17 2.63
CA MET A 1 6.93 11.88 1.56
C MET A 1 5.57 11.74 2.23
N ARG A 2 4.60 12.64 1.98
CA ARG A 2 3.31 12.57 2.69
C ARG A 2 2.32 11.73 1.89
N LEU A 3 2.04 10.54 2.36
CA LEU A 3 1.01 9.61 1.88
C LEU A 3 -0.42 10.10 2.17
N GLU A 4 -0.56 11.03 3.11
CA GLU A 4 -1.84 11.59 3.56
C GLU A 4 -2.71 12.11 2.40
N SER A 5 -2.12 12.56 1.30
CA SER A 5 -2.88 13.08 0.16
C SER A 5 -3.62 12.01 -0.66
N ILE A 6 -3.18 10.75 -0.62
CA ILE A 6 -3.85 9.67 -1.34
C ILE A 6 -5.11 9.22 -0.60
N ILE A 7 -5.07 9.27 0.71
CA ILE A 7 -6.07 8.66 1.59
C ILE A 7 -7.18 9.63 1.95
N GLN A 8 -6.84 10.89 2.27
CA GLN A 8 -7.83 11.90 2.68
C GLN A 8 -8.92 12.15 1.64
N SER A 9 -8.60 12.06 0.35
CA SER A 9 -9.56 12.34 -0.70
C SER A 9 -10.60 11.25 -0.92
N ILE A 10 -10.26 10.00 -0.57
CA ILE A 10 -11.19 8.86 -0.74
C ILE A 10 -12.00 8.63 0.54
N GLN A 11 -11.43 8.93 1.72
CA GLN A 11 -12.13 8.82 3.02
C GLN A 11 -13.24 9.87 3.21
N SER A 12 -13.12 11.04 2.57
CA SER A 12 -14.14 12.09 2.59
C SER A 12 -15.38 11.82 1.72
N MET A 13 -15.48 10.60 1.15
CA MET A 13 -16.69 10.24 0.40
C MET A 13 -17.89 10.18 1.35
N PRO A 14 -18.89 11.05 1.19
CA PRO A 14 -20.09 10.99 2.02
C PRO A 14 -20.77 9.65 1.82
N SER A 15 -21.09 8.97 2.92
CA SER A 15 -22.01 7.84 2.90
C SER A 15 -23.30 8.33 2.26
N GLY A 16 -23.78 7.63 1.22
CA GLY A 16 -25.03 7.96 0.57
C GLY A 16 -26.13 8.14 1.63
N LYS A 17 -26.96 9.17 1.47
CA LYS A 17 -28.09 9.42 2.34
C LYS A 17 -28.85 8.12 2.55
N SER A 18 -29.10 7.77 3.81
CA SER A 18 -29.87 6.60 4.20
C SER A 18 -31.23 6.59 3.48
N VAL A 19 -31.37 5.69 2.54
CA VAL A 19 -32.70 5.33 2.03
C VAL A 19 -33.25 4.36 3.03
N GLN A 20 -34.16 4.83 3.89
CA GLN A 20 -34.90 3.97 4.80
C GLN A 20 -35.66 2.91 4.00
N ARG A 21 -35.15 1.69 4.01
CA ARG A 21 -35.94 0.52 3.73
C ARG A 21 -36.27 -0.16 5.04
N SER A 22 -37.56 -0.30 5.31
CA SER A 22 -38.08 -1.06 6.43
C SER A 22 -37.57 -2.50 6.36
N ALA A 23 -36.83 -2.91 7.37
CA ALA A 23 -36.29 -4.24 7.51
C ALA A 23 -37.41 -5.25 7.74
N ARG A 24 -37.45 -6.32 6.94
CA ARG A 24 -38.01 -7.60 7.39
C ARG A 24 -36.84 -8.56 7.59
N MET A 25 -36.62 -8.86 8.85
CA MET A 25 -35.76 -9.97 9.30
C MET A 25 -36.23 -11.30 8.75
N LEU A 26 -35.32 -12.09 8.22
CA LEU A 26 -35.34 -13.54 8.33
C LEU A 26 -33.89 -14.02 8.25
N GLY A 27 -33.42 -14.59 9.35
CA GLY A 27 -32.08 -15.12 9.49
C GLY A 27 -31.91 -16.47 8.82
N VAL A 28 -30.77 -16.74 8.31
CA VAL A 28 -30.18 -18.10 8.24
C VAL A 28 -28.66 -17.94 8.39
N PHE A 29 -28.13 -18.54 9.45
CA PHE A 29 -26.71 -18.77 9.68
C PHE A 29 -26.21 -19.86 8.71
N ALA A 30 -25.14 -19.59 7.99
CA ALA A 30 -24.29 -20.62 7.44
C ALA A 30 -22.83 -20.22 7.61
N LEU A 31 -22.21 -20.91 8.55
CA LEU A 31 -20.78 -20.86 8.85
C LEU A 31 -20.04 -21.63 7.74
N MET A 32 -19.24 -20.94 6.94
CA MET A 32 -18.23 -21.59 6.10
C MET A 32 -16.84 -21.18 6.56
N ILE A 33 -16.20 -22.16 7.20
CA ILE A 33 -14.76 -22.12 7.54
C ILE A 33 -14.00 -22.40 6.25
N VAL A 34 -13.28 -21.43 5.75
CA VAL A 34 -12.27 -21.63 4.71
C VAL A 34 -10.91 -21.66 5.38
N SER A 35 -10.34 -22.85 5.44
CA SER A 35 -8.97 -23.07 5.88
C SER A 35 -7.98 -22.44 4.90
N LEU A 36 -7.20 -21.49 5.41
CA LEU A 36 -6.02 -20.94 4.74
C LEU A 36 -4.90 -21.99 4.81
N ASN A 37 -4.68 -22.70 3.73
CA ASN A 37 -3.45 -23.47 3.56
C ASN A 37 -2.30 -22.54 3.22
N GLY A 38 -1.23 -22.71 4.01
CA GLY A 38 -0.03 -21.94 4.01
C GLY A 38 0.70 -21.92 2.68
N PHE A 39 1.22 -20.74 2.36
CA PHE A 39 2.37 -20.63 1.50
C PHE A 39 3.61 -20.87 2.36
N ALA A 40 4.26 -22.00 2.09
CA ALA A 40 5.56 -22.30 2.63
C ALA A 40 6.54 -21.21 2.15
N ALA A 41 7.12 -20.51 3.09
CA ALA A 41 8.35 -19.75 2.86
C ALA A 41 9.42 -20.77 2.48
N ALA A 42 10.06 -20.55 1.34
CA ALA A 42 11.30 -21.25 1.04
C ALA A 42 12.34 -20.77 2.07
N ASP A 43 12.61 -21.66 3.00
CA ASP A 43 13.79 -21.60 3.85
C ASP A 43 15.01 -21.75 2.95
N ASP A 44 15.72 -20.67 2.72
CA ASP A 44 17.10 -20.72 2.30
C ASP A 44 17.99 -20.07 3.35
N ALA A 45 18.69 -20.99 4.01
CA ALA A 45 19.92 -20.80 4.74
C ALA A 45 19.81 -20.02 6.07
N ALA A 46 19.54 -20.78 7.10
CA ALA A 46 20.23 -20.61 8.36
C ALA A 46 21.74 -20.53 8.09
N ASP A 47 22.29 -19.35 8.14
CA ASP A 47 23.71 -19.23 8.35
C ASP A 47 23.96 -18.68 9.74
N ALA A 48 24.66 -19.53 10.46
CA ALA A 48 25.25 -19.42 11.77
C ALA A 48 25.26 -18.00 12.35
N ALA A 49 24.95 -17.91 13.63
CA ALA A 49 25.28 -16.80 14.49
C ALA A 49 26.76 -16.40 14.35
N GLY A 50 27.08 -15.71 13.27
CA GLY A 50 28.35 -15.06 13.04
C GLY A 50 28.37 -13.79 13.85
N ILE A 51 29.36 -13.68 14.71
CA ILE A 51 29.75 -12.42 15.35
C ILE A 51 29.89 -11.41 14.21
N ILE A 52 28.94 -10.47 14.10
CA ILE A 52 29.02 -9.37 13.13
C ILE A 52 30.16 -8.47 13.62
N THR A 53 31.35 -8.67 13.06
CA THR A 53 32.46 -7.75 13.29
C THR A 53 32.09 -6.40 12.72
N PRO A 54 32.33 -5.29 13.43
CA PRO A 54 32.12 -3.96 12.89
C PRO A 54 32.90 -3.84 11.57
N CYS A 55 32.18 -3.53 10.51
CA CYS A 55 32.76 -3.33 9.19
C CYS A 55 33.36 -1.92 9.18
N ASP A 56 34.68 -1.82 9.03
CA ASP A 56 35.37 -0.53 8.83
C ASP A 56 35.66 -0.36 7.33
N PRO A 57 34.88 0.45 6.62
CA PRO A 57 35.04 0.62 5.17
C PRO A 57 36.35 1.33 4.78
N PHE A 58 37.08 1.91 5.76
CA PHE A 58 38.39 2.50 5.52
C PHE A 58 39.52 1.45 5.60
N MET A 59 39.29 0.39 6.40
CA MET A 59 40.27 -0.68 6.60
C MET A 59 40.02 -1.88 5.70
N ASP A 60 38.73 -2.20 5.44
CA ASP A 60 38.30 -3.24 4.52
C ASP A 60 37.10 -2.78 3.70
N PRO A 61 37.30 -2.22 2.51
CA PRO A 61 36.22 -1.72 1.66
C PRO A 61 35.32 -2.84 1.08
N ASN A 62 35.69 -4.10 1.25
CA ASN A 62 34.93 -5.27 0.74
C ASN A 62 34.37 -6.14 1.87
N CYS A 63 33.95 -5.55 2.97
CA CYS A 63 33.47 -6.27 4.13
C CYS A 63 31.97 -6.58 4.09
N VAL A 64 31.55 -7.48 4.98
CA VAL A 64 30.14 -7.76 5.27
C VAL A 64 29.91 -7.47 6.76
N GLY A 65 28.99 -6.57 7.05
CA GLY A 65 28.71 -6.19 8.43
C GLY A 65 27.88 -4.93 8.54
N LYS A 66 27.93 -4.30 9.73
CA LYS A 66 27.23 -3.07 10.02
C LYS A 66 28.18 -1.88 9.99
N VAL A 67 27.80 -0.82 9.29
CA VAL A 67 28.62 0.38 9.12
C VAL A 67 27.77 1.64 9.20
N GLU A 68 28.33 2.71 9.74
CA GLU A 68 27.79 4.06 9.64
C GLU A 68 28.47 4.78 8.48
N LEU A 69 27.67 5.29 7.54
CA LEU A 69 28.14 6.05 6.39
C LEU A 69 28.36 7.52 6.78
N ARG A 70 29.15 8.25 5.98
CA ARG A 70 29.52 9.66 6.27
C ARG A 70 28.33 10.62 6.38
N ASP A 71 27.19 10.27 5.79
CA ASP A 71 25.96 11.05 5.81
C ASP A 71 25.00 10.68 6.95
N GLY A 72 25.47 9.85 7.91
CA GLY A 72 24.71 9.40 9.07
C GLY A 72 23.74 8.25 8.79
N ARG A 73 23.72 7.70 7.57
CA ARG A 73 23.00 6.45 7.28
C ARG A 73 23.73 5.26 7.90
N GLN A 74 22.98 4.30 8.40
CA GLN A 74 23.55 3.03 8.87
C GLN A 74 23.20 1.94 7.84
N PHE A 75 24.19 1.19 7.43
CA PHE A 75 23.99 0.07 6.50
C PHE A 75 24.42 -1.23 7.14
N GLU A 76 23.64 -2.27 6.92
CA GLU A 76 23.95 -3.65 7.29
C GLU A 76 23.85 -4.53 6.04
N GLY A 77 24.98 -5.12 5.65
CA GLY A 77 25.08 -5.91 4.41
C GLY A 77 26.50 -5.97 3.88
N ARG A 78 26.62 -6.22 2.59
CA ARG A 78 27.92 -6.30 1.90
C ARG A 78 28.32 -4.90 1.40
N LEU A 79 29.58 -4.54 1.60
CA LEU A 79 30.24 -3.42 0.95
C LEU A 79 31.19 -3.94 -0.15
N VAL A 80 31.26 -3.22 -1.26
CA VAL A 80 32.29 -3.36 -2.31
C VAL A 80 32.79 -1.97 -2.60
N ASP A 81 34.11 -1.78 -2.49
CA ASP A 81 34.76 -0.46 -2.61
C ASP A 81 34.12 0.60 -1.70
N GLY A 82 33.73 0.20 -0.48
CA GLY A 82 33.07 1.05 0.51
C GLY A 82 31.60 1.39 0.19
N GLN A 83 31.01 0.77 -0.81
CA GLN A 83 29.63 1.04 -1.24
C GLN A 83 28.69 -0.13 -0.94
N PRO A 84 27.50 0.13 -0.40
CA PRO A 84 26.44 -0.88 -0.26
C PRO A 84 26.17 -1.65 -1.53
N THR A 85 26.24 -3.00 -1.46
CA THR A 85 26.06 -3.89 -2.62
C THR A 85 25.37 -5.18 -2.21
N GLY A 86 24.48 -5.70 -3.05
CA GLY A 86 23.72 -6.92 -2.76
C GLY A 86 22.54 -6.66 -1.82
N GLN A 87 22.09 -7.72 -1.15
CA GLN A 87 21.02 -7.60 -0.14
C GLN A 87 21.53 -6.89 1.10
N GLY A 88 20.70 -6.00 1.67
CA GLY A 88 21.05 -5.27 2.86
C GLY A 88 19.92 -4.44 3.43
N VAL A 89 20.20 -3.84 4.57
CA VAL A 89 19.31 -2.93 5.29
C VAL A 89 19.98 -1.58 5.43
N MET A 90 19.29 -0.53 5.01
CA MET A 90 19.73 0.86 5.20
C MET A 90 18.77 1.56 6.16
N VAL A 91 19.30 2.13 7.24
CA VAL A 91 18.56 2.99 8.16
C VAL A 91 18.97 4.44 7.90
N PHE A 92 17.97 5.30 7.75
CA PHE A 92 18.15 6.71 7.44
C PHE A 92 18.06 7.56 8.71
N PRO A 93 18.69 8.76 8.74
CA PRO A 93 18.67 9.63 9.91
C PRO A 93 17.26 10.09 10.35
N ASP A 94 16.29 10.09 9.45
CA ASP A 94 14.88 10.40 9.73
C ASP A 94 14.10 9.24 10.36
N GLY A 95 14.77 8.10 10.61
CA GLY A 95 14.18 6.88 11.14
C GLY A 95 13.54 5.97 10.08
N GLY A 96 13.58 6.37 8.81
CA GLY A 96 13.19 5.51 7.70
C GLY A 96 14.16 4.33 7.54
N ARG A 97 13.68 3.22 6.99
CA ARG A 97 14.49 2.01 6.78
C ARG A 97 14.15 1.36 5.45
N PHE A 98 15.18 1.03 4.68
CA PHE A 98 15.03 0.27 3.44
C PHE A 98 15.63 -1.12 3.60
N GLU A 99 14.87 -2.14 3.22
CA GLU A 99 15.32 -3.53 3.09
C GLU A 99 15.22 -3.94 1.63
N GLY A 100 16.32 -4.34 1.03
CA GLY A 100 16.32 -4.70 -0.37
C GLY A 100 17.71 -4.82 -0.96
N TYR A 101 17.75 -4.77 -2.28
CA TYR A 101 18.98 -4.92 -3.04
C TYR A 101 19.63 -3.55 -3.30
N PHE A 102 20.94 -3.50 -3.23
CA PHE A 102 21.78 -2.33 -3.49
C PHE A 102 22.77 -2.61 -4.61
N GLU A 103 23.06 -1.59 -5.39
CA GLU A 103 24.12 -1.60 -6.39
C GLU A 103 24.84 -0.25 -6.36
N SER A 104 26.14 -0.26 -6.10
CA SER A 104 26.96 0.95 -5.98
C SER A 104 26.34 2.01 -5.05
N GLY A 105 25.87 1.60 -3.89
CA GLY A 105 25.26 2.45 -2.87
C GLY A 105 23.81 2.88 -3.12
N MET A 106 23.24 2.53 -4.26
CA MET A 106 21.86 2.88 -4.64
C MET A 106 20.89 1.72 -4.43
N GLN A 107 19.66 2.04 -4.05
CA GLN A 107 18.57 1.07 -3.97
C GLN A 107 18.21 0.58 -5.38
N MET A 108 18.22 -0.74 -5.57
CA MET A 108 17.95 -1.40 -6.84
C MET A 108 17.05 -2.62 -6.65
N GLY A 109 16.36 -3.07 -7.70
CA GLY A 109 15.58 -4.29 -7.67
C GLY A 109 14.40 -4.23 -6.70
N ARG A 110 14.00 -5.38 -6.17
CA ARG A 110 12.90 -5.45 -5.20
C ARG A 110 13.37 -4.97 -3.82
N GLY A 111 12.53 -4.19 -3.17
CA GLY A 111 12.79 -3.72 -1.82
C GLY A 111 11.57 -3.12 -1.16
N THR A 112 11.65 -3.01 0.17
CA THR A 112 10.62 -2.39 1.00
C THR A 112 11.24 -1.23 1.77
N TYR A 113 10.61 -0.07 1.66
CA TYR A 113 10.93 1.08 2.47
C TYR A 113 9.89 1.21 3.58
N TYR A 114 10.35 1.26 4.80
CA TYR A 114 9.54 1.50 6.00
C TYR A 114 9.71 2.95 6.42
N LEU A 115 8.61 3.63 6.61
CA LEU A 115 8.56 4.99 7.12
C LEU A 115 8.65 5.00 8.65
N SER A 116 9.19 6.06 9.22
CA SER A 116 9.25 6.24 10.67
C SER A 116 7.87 6.36 11.34
N ASP A 117 6.82 6.67 10.57
CA ASP A 117 5.43 6.75 11.05
C ASP A 117 4.68 5.40 11.05
N GLY A 118 5.35 4.31 10.63
CA GLY A 118 4.79 2.96 10.55
C GLY A 118 4.21 2.57 9.19
N GLY A 119 4.24 3.46 8.22
CA GLY A 119 3.89 3.16 6.83
C GLY A 119 5.00 2.36 6.12
N SER A 120 4.67 1.77 4.96
CA SER A 120 5.66 1.10 4.13
C SER A 120 5.28 1.09 2.66
N TYR A 121 6.28 1.01 1.78
CA TYR A 121 6.06 0.72 0.37
C TYR A 121 7.03 -0.34 -0.12
N THR A 122 6.46 -1.35 -0.77
CA THR A 122 7.19 -2.44 -1.42
C THR A 122 7.03 -2.32 -2.93
N GLY A 123 8.13 -2.42 -3.65
CA GLY A 123 8.09 -2.32 -5.10
C GLY A 123 9.44 -2.58 -5.74
N PHE A 124 9.56 -2.17 -6.99
CA PHE A 124 10.80 -2.27 -7.75
C PHE A 124 11.52 -0.90 -7.77
N TRP A 125 12.78 -0.91 -7.42
CA TRP A 125 13.61 0.29 -7.28
C TRP A 125 14.63 0.37 -8.40
N VAL A 126 14.83 1.56 -8.91
CA VAL A 126 15.85 1.86 -9.91
C VAL A 126 16.55 3.15 -9.49
N ARG A 127 17.81 3.04 -9.08
CA ARG A 127 18.62 4.17 -8.64
C ARG A 127 17.88 5.08 -7.64
N ASP A 128 17.54 4.50 -6.48
CA ASP A 128 16.83 5.15 -5.37
C ASP A 128 15.39 5.63 -5.71
N ARG A 129 14.85 5.23 -6.86
CA ARG A 129 13.49 5.62 -7.27
C ARG A 129 12.59 4.41 -7.37
N LEU A 130 11.45 4.51 -6.72
CA LEU A 130 10.40 3.49 -6.83
C LEU A 130 9.75 3.57 -8.22
N ASN A 131 9.71 2.43 -8.91
CA ASN A 131 9.26 2.31 -10.30
C ASN A 131 8.19 1.24 -10.44
N GLY A 132 7.18 1.51 -11.27
CA GLY A 132 6.11 0.55 -11.58
C GLY A 132 5.07 0.37 -10.47
N PRO A 133 4.40 -0.77 -10.45
CA PRO A 133 3.41 -1.08 -9.43
C PRO A 133 4.02 -1.19 -8.04
N VAL A 134 3.35 -0.64 -7.06
CA VAL A 134 3.76 -0.66 -5.65
C VAL A 134 2.66 -1.28 -4.79
N LYS A 135 3.09 -1.90 -3.69
CA LYS A 135 2.24 -2.18 -2.54
C LYS A 135 2.60 -1.18 -1.45
N LEU A 136 1.62 -0.41 -1.05
CA LEU A 136 1.77 0.64 -0.09
C LEU A 136 0.85 0.37 1.09
N ARG A 137 1.39 0.48 2.30
CA ARG A 137 0.62 0.47 3.53
C ARG A 137 0.89 1.78 4.26
N ASP A 138 -0.16 2.46 4.67
CA ASP A 138 0.00 3.64 5.51
C ASP A 138 -0.05 3.30 7.01
N ARG A 139 0.17 4.33 7.84
CA ARG A 139 0.13 4.22 9.30
C ARG A 139 -1.23 3.79 9.84
N ASP A 140 -2.31 4.09 9.13
CA ASP A 140 -3.69 3.79 9.52
C ASP A 140 -4.13 2.38 9.08
N GLY A 141 -3.25 1.66 8.37
CA GLY A 141 -3.47 0.30 7.90
C GLY A 141 -4.17 0.21 6.53
N ASN A 142 -4.37 1.34 5.84
CA ASN A 142 -4.88 1.31 4.47
C ASN A 142 -3.81 0.72 3.53
N LEU A 143 -4.27 -0.02 2.52
CA LEU A 143 -3.42 -0.70 1.56
C LEU A 143 -3.74 -0.21 0.15
N TYR A 144 -2.71 0.18 -0.60
CA TYR A 144 -2.82 0.49 -2.02
C TYR A 144 -1.94 -0.45 -2.83
N GLU A 145 -2.48 -0.95 -3.93
CA GLU A 145 -1.74 -1.74 -4.91
C GLU A 145 -2.00 -1.19 -6.31
N GLY A 146 -0.95 -0.69 -6.94
CA GLY A 146 -1.06 -0.10 -8.26
C GLY A 146 0.15 0.77 -8.63
N PRO A 147 0.15 1.33 -9.86
CA PRO A 147 1.22 2.20 -10.30
C PRO A 147 1.19 3.56 -9.59
N VAL A 148 2.37 4.14 -9.41
CA VAL A 148 2.57 5.49 -8.87
C VAL A 148 3.36 6.36 -9.84
N VAL A 149 3.00 7.62 -9.92
CA VAL A 149 3.75 8.65 -10.65
C VAL A 149 3.99 9.82 -9.70
N ASN A 150 5.25 10.22 -9.56
CA ASN A 150 5.66 11.27 -8.62
C ASN A 150 5.08 11.04 -7.20
N HIS A 151 5.20 9.79 -6.72
CA HIS A 151 4.73 9.35 -5.40
C HIS A 151 3.21 9.45 -5.17
N ARG A 152 2.42 9.49 -6.24
CA ARG A 152 0.96 9.53 -6.17
C ARG A 152 0.36 8.38 -6.98
N ALA A 153 -0.71 7.78 -6.48
CA ALA A 153 -1.45 6.77 -7.23
C ALA A 153 -1.86 7.31 -8.61
N HIS A 154 -1.64 6.51 -9.64
CA HIS A 154 -1.95 6.86 -11.01
C HIS A 154 -2.36 5.62 -11.82
N GLY A 155 -3.22 5.78 -12.84
CA GLY A 155 -3.71 4.64 -13.61
C GLY A 155 -4.62 3.72 -12.81
N ARG A 156 -4.69 2.44 -13.15
CA ARG A 156 -5.57 1.48 -12.47
C ARG A 156 -4.89 0.89 -11.24
N GLY A 157 -5.61 0.89 -10.11
CA GLY A 157 -5.14 0.36 -8.85
C GLY A 157 -6.28 -0.09 -7.94
N ASN A 158 -5.88 -0.73 -6.84
CA ASN A 158 -6.76 -1.21 -5.79
C ASN A 158 -6.40 -0.50 -4.48
N MET A 159 -7.41 -0.01 -3.78
CA MET A 159 -7.27 0.55 -2.44
C MET A 159 -8.16 -0.23 -1.49
N MET A 160 -7.60 -0.69 -0.39
CA MET A 160 -8.34 -1.27 0.72
C MET A 160 -8.15 -0.38 1.94
N PHE A 161 -9.24 0.11 2.48
CA PHE A 161 -9.24 0.95 3.68
C PHE A 161 -9.24 0.10 4.94
N SER A 162 -8.70 0.62 6.02
CA SER A 162 -8.65 -0.05 7.32
C SER A 162 -10.05 -0.35 7.89
N ASN A 163 -11.07 0.39 7.47
CA ASN A 163 -12.47 0.13 7.80
C ASN A 163 -13.11 -1.00 6.94
N GLY A 164 -12.32 -1.64 6.06
CA GLY A 164 -12.77 -2.73 5.19
C GLY A 164 -13.39 -2.28 3.85
N ASP A 165 -13.56 -0.98 3.61
CA ASP A 165 -13.97 -0.48 2.29
C ASP A 165 -12.91 -0.81 1.24
N ARG A 166 -13.33 -1.00 -0.01
CA ARG A 166 -12.41 -1.25 -1.13
C ARG A 166 -12.78 -0.38 -2.32
N TYR A 167 -11.78 0.23 -2.93
CA TYR A 167 -11.93 0.90 -4.20
C TYR A 167 -11.05 0.21 -5.24
N MET A 168 -11.64 -0.14 -6.37
CA MET A 168 -10.95 -0.69 -7.55
C MET A 168 -11.27 0.19 -8.74
N GLY A 169 -10.26 0.85 -9.31
CA GLY A 169 -10.54 1.79 -10.38
C GLY A 169 -9.33 2.60 -10.81
N GLU A 170 -9.62 3.66 -11.51
CA GLU A 170 -8.61 4.58 -12.01
C GLU A 170 -8.25 5.62 -10.94
N PHE A 171 -6.99 6.04 -10.96
CA PHE A 171 -6.44 7.07 -10.11
C PHE A 171 -5.75 8.14 -10.95
N ALA A 172 -5.89 9.38 -10.57
CA ALA A 172 -5.11 10.49 -11.09
C ALA A 172 -4.66 11.38 -9.94
N LEU A 173 -3.36 11.68 -9.87
CA LEU A 173 -2.76 12.54 -8.84
C LEU A 173 -3.04 12.08 -7.39
N GLY A 174 -3.20 10.78 -7.18
CA GLY A 174 -3.51 10.19 -5.88
C GLY A 174 -5.00 10.10 -5.56
N LEU A 175 -5.89 10.54 -6.41
CA LEU A 175 -7.34 10.59 -6.21
C LEU A 175 -8.03 9.56 -7.09
N ALA A 176 -9.17 9.01 -6.63
CA ALA A 176 -10.06 8.23 -7.46
C ALA A 176 -10.50 9.08 -8.67
N HIS A 177 -10.37 8.54 -9.85
CA HIS A 177 -10.66 9.21 -11.11
C HIS A 177 -11.22 8.21 -12.13
N GLY A 178 -11.87 8.71 -13.21
CA GLY A 178 -12.39 7.83 -14.23
C GLY A 178 -13.37 6.78 -13.71
N ARG A 179 -13.34 5.59 -14.28
CA ARG A 179 -14.23 4.49 -13.87
C ARG A 179 -13.69 3.75 -12.65
N GLY A 180 -14.60 3.45 -11.72
CA GLY A 180 -14.24 2.69 -10.54
C GLY A 180 -15.43 2.03 -9.85
N VAL A 181 -15.08 1.11 -8.98
CA VAL A 181 -16.02 0.38 -8.12
C VAL A 181 -15.61 0.61 -6.68
N MET A 182 -16.55 1.09 -5.87
CA MET A 182 -16.41 1.16 -4.42
C MET A 182 -17.26 0.06 -3.80
N ILE A 183 -16.67 -0.77 -2.95
CA ILE A 183 -17.35 -1.80 -2.17
C ILE A 183 -17.26 -1.37 -0.71
N TYR A 184 -18.39 -1.35 -0.02
CA TYR A 184 -18.45 -0.94 1.37
C TYR A 184 -18.15 -2.11 2.31
N GLY A 185 -17.25 -1.89 3.25
CA GLY A 185 -16.77 -2.89 4.18
C GLY A 185 -17.78 -3.27 5.26
N ALA A 186 -17.53 -4.42 5.88
CA ALA A 186 -18.39 -4.97 6.92
C ALA A 186 -18.52 -4.11 8.19
N SER A 187 -17.61 -3.17 8.40
CA SER A 187 -17.68 -2.23 9.53
C SER A 187 -18.75 -1.15 9.38
N ARG A 188 -19.36 -1.05 8.21
CA ARG A 188 -20.46 -0.10 7.95
C ARG A 188 -21.79 -0.70 8.32
N ALA A 189 -22.48 -0.11 9.29
CA ALA A 189 -23.76 -0.63 9.81
C ALA A 189 -24.88 -0.66 8.75
N ASP A 190 -24.90 0.33 7.85
CA ASP A 190 -26.05 0.59 6.98
C ASP A 190 -25.91 0.02 5.55
N ASN A 191 -24.70 -0.20 5.09
CA ASN A 191 -24.43 -0.54 3.69
C ASN A 191 -23.27 -1.52 3.48
N ALA A 192 -22.99 -2.37 4.46
CA ALA A 192 -21.96 -3.41 4.36
C ALA A 192 -22.25 -4.35 3.18
N GLY A 193 -21.26 -4.52 2.30
CA GLY A 193 -21.38 -5.35 1.12
C GLY A 193 -22.00 -4.67 -0.10
N ASP A 194 -22.58 -3.48 0.07
CA ASP A 194 -23.07 -2.69 -1.04
C ASP A 194 -21.94 -2.25 -1.95
N ARG A 195 -22.28 -1.94 -3.19
CA ARG A 195 -21.31 -1.57 -4.20
C ARG A 195 -21.79 -0.39 -5.04
N PHE A 196 -20.91 0.56 -5.28
CA PHE A 196 -21.11 1.67 -6.19
C PHE A 196 -20.21 1.49 -7.40
N GLU A 197 -20.77 1.47 -8.61
CA GLU A 197 -20.07 1.35 -9.88
C GLU A 197 -20.33 2.60 -10.70
N GLY A 198 -19.30 3.40 -10.99
CA GLY A 198 -19.54 4.65 -11.69
C GLY A 198 -18.28 5.44 -12.01
N GLN A 199 -18.50 6.71 -12.34
CA GLN A 199 -17.45 7.66 -12.60
C GLN A 199 -17.02 8.37 -11.32
N PHE A 200 -15.72 8.67 -11.26
CA PHE A 200 -15.10 9.44 -10.20
C PHE A 200 -14.32 10.61 -10.80
N GLN A 201 -14.37 11.75 -10.17
CA GLN A 201 -13.56 12.92 -10.50
C GLN A 201 -13.02 13.53 -9.22
N GLN A 202 -11.68 13.62 -9.12
CA GLN A 202 -11.02 14.18 -7.94
C GLN A 202 -11.50 13.57 -6.61
N GLY A 203 -11.65 12.24 -6.57
CA GLY A 203 -12.11 11.50 -5.40
C GLY A 203 -13.63 11.51 -5.17
N ARG A 204 -14.41 12.25 -5.96
CA ARG A 204 -15.86 12.37 -5.81
C ARG A 204 -16.60 11.56 -6.87
N ARG A 205 -17.78 11.06 -6.53
CA ARG A 205 -18.68 10.39 -7.48
C ARG A 205 -19.26 11.41 -8.44
N GLN A 206 -19.34 11.07 -9.72
CA GLN A 206 -19.84 11.95 -10.76
C GLN A 206 -20.59 11.19 -11.84
N GLY A 207 -21.64 11.84 -12.40
CA GLY A 207 -22.36 11.33 -13.54
C GLY A 207 -23.21 10.11 -13.26
N SER A 208 -23.54 9.35 -14.30
CA SER A 208 -24.34 8.14 -14.20
C SER A 208 -23.56 7.01 -13.54
N ALA A 209 -24.21 6.33 -12.63
CA ALA A 209 -23.64 5.24 -11.87
C ALA A 209 -24.70 4.20 -11.53
N ARG A 210 -24.23 3.04 -11.08
CA ARG A 210 -25.05 1.94 -10.59
C ARG A 210 -24.73 1.72 -9.12
N TYR A 211 -25.74 1.72 -8.30
CA TYR A 211 -25.65 1.28 -6.91
C TYR A 211 -26.24 -0.12 -6.81
N VAL A 212 -25.49 -1.04 -6.24
CA VAL A 212 -25.89 -2.44 -6.06
C VAL A 212 -25.87 -2.74 -4.58
N TRP A 213 -27.02 -3.11 -4.03
CA TRP A 213 -27.11 -3.51 -2.62
C TRP A 213 -26.52 -4.91 -2.41
N ALA A 214 -26.19 -5.23 -1.19
CA ALA A 214 -25.65 -6.54 -0.82
C ALA A 214 -26.60 -7.69 -1.14
N ASP A 215 -27.92 -7.43 -1.17
CA ASP A 215 -28.97 -8.38 -1.55
C ASP A 215 -29.13 -8.56 -3.07
N GLY A 216 -28.34 -7.83 -3.86
CA GLY A 216 -28.36 -7.87 -5.32
C GLY A 216 -29.34 -6.90 -5.98
N ALA A 217 -30.12 -6.14 -5.22
CA ALA A 217 -30.97 -5.10 -5.79
C ALA A 217 -30.09 -4.02 -6.47
N VAL A 218 -30.59 -3.41 -7.53
CA VAL A 218 -29.85 -2.45 -8.37
C VAL A 218 -30.64 -1.16 -8.51
N TRP A 219 -29.92 -0.06 -8.45
CA TRP A 219 -30.46 1.27 -8.69
C TRP A 219 -29.49 2.08 -9.57
N ASP A 220 -29.99 2.56 -10.72
CA ASP A 220 -29.25 3.49 -11.55
C ASP A 220 -29.41 4.90 -10.98
N VAL A 221 -28.29 5.53 -10.68
CA VAL A 221 -28.22 6.84 -10.01
C VAL A 221 -27.46 7.84 -10.87
N ALA A 222 -27.81 9.10 -10.74
CA ALA A 222 -27.02 10.22 -11.28
C ALA A 222 -26.42 11.01 -10.13
N CYS A 223 -25.08 11.07 -10.07
CA CYS A 223 -24.36 11.83 -9.09
C CYS A 223 -23.96 13.19 -9.66
N GLN A 224 -24.35 14.27 -9.02
CA GLN A 224 -23.85 15.61 -9.31
C GLN A 224 -22.76 15.94 -8.28
N MET A 225 -21.71 16.62 -8.75
CA MET A 225 -20.74 17.17 -7.80
C MET A 225 -21.44 18.26 -6.99
N ASP A 226 -21.54 18.05 -5.67
CA ASP A 226 -21.92 19.13 -4.77
C ASP A 226 -20.84 20.21 -4.88
N ARG A 227 -21.27 21.44 -5.16
CA ARG A 227 -20.40 22.62 -5.29
C ARG A 227 -19.84 23.03 -3.92
#